data_8abcd5faec788e636053003b31b2f99c
#
_entry.id   8abcd5faec788e636053003b31b2f99c
#
_cell.length_a   1.000
_cell.length_b   1.000
_cell.length_c   1.000
_cell.angle_alpha   90.00
_cell.angle_beta   90.00
_cell.angle_gamma   90.00
#
_symmetry.space_group_name_H-M   'P 1'
#
loop_
_entity.id
_entity.type
_entity.pdbx_description
1 polymer ?
#
loop_
_entity_poly.entity_id
_entity_poly.type
_entity_poly.pdbx_seq_one_letter_code
_entity_poly.pdbx_strand_id
1 'polypeptide(L)'
;MAAADIGDPRFGIERATFADLGEVAQRLGVHGRLAGILLDVGVSSPQLDDAERGFSFMRDGPLDMRMDPDSGISAAQWIAQTSEREMADVFKRLGEERFARRLARAVVERRQEAPITRTVELAELLKTAHPAWEKGKHPATRAFQAIRIHLNDELGQLERALDAALEALAPDGRLVVISFHSLEDRLVKRFIRDKARGDQHLPRHMPLREDQIHRSMAPVGKAVRPDDRETDLNIRARSAVMRVARKLGQEV
;
A
#
# COMPACT_ATOMS: atom_id res chain seq x y z
N MET A 1 12.90 -17.00 9.19
CA MET A 1 12.36 -17.58 10.44
C MET A 1 10.95 -18.13 10.27
N ALA A 2 9.97 -17.42 9.73
CA ALA A 2 8.60 -17.92 9.59
C ALA A 2 8.44 -19.27 8.84
N ALA A 3 9.27 -19.54 7.84
CA ALA A 3 9.21 -20.79 7.09
C ALA A 3 9.64 -22.03 7.91
N ALA A 4 10.48 -21.85 8.92
CA ALA A 4 10.97 -22.95 9.75
C ALA A 4 9.92 -23.41 10.79
N ASP A 5 8.91 -22.59 11.08
CA ASP A 5 7.93 -22.84 12.13
C ASP A 5 6.67 -23.57 11.59
N ILE A 6 6.51 -23.65 10.25
CA ILE A 6 5.34 -24.29 9.62
C ILE A 6 5.78 -25.59 8.96
N GLY A 7 5.52 -26.72 9.63
CA GLY A 7 5.90 -28.05 9.16
C GLY A 7 4.94 -28.69 8.14
N ASP A 8 3.96 -27.96 7.61
CA ASP A 8 3.01 -28.48 6.64
C ASP A 8 3.62 -28.50 5.23
N PRO A 9 3.69 -29.67 4.55
CA PRO A 9 4.30 -29.79 3.22
C PRO A 9 3.57 -29.02 2.11
N ARG A 10 2.37 -28.53 2.38
CA ARG A 10 1.59 -27.66 1.45
C ARG A 10 2.02 -26.20 1.55
N PHE A 11 2.76 -25.83 2.60
CA PHE A 11 3.23 -24.47 2.81
C PHE A 11 4.52 -24.22 2.04
N GLY A 12 4.55 -23.11 1.29
CA GLY A 12 5.76 -22.59 0.64
C GLY A 12 5.88 -21.10 0.91
N ILE A 13 7.11 -20.58 0.95
CA ILE A 13 7.39 -19.16 1.08
C ILE A 13 8.32 -18.71 -0.03
N GLU A 14 7.98 -17.58 -0.66
CA GLU A 14 8.76 -16.98 -1.74
C GLU A 14 9.10 -15.53 -1.36
N ARG A 15 10.37 -15.14 -1.56
CA ARG A 15 10.77 -13.74 -1.44
C ARG A 15 10.46 -13.05 -2.78
N ALA A 16 9.41 -12.24 -2.79
CA ALA A 16 8.92 -11.57 -3.98
C ALA A 16 8.20 -10.27 -3.60
N THR A 17 7.97 -9.40 -4.57
CA THR A 17 7.09 -8.25 -4.39
C THR A 17 5.64 -8.63 -4.71
N PHE A 18 4.67 -7.81 -4.32
CA PHE A 18 3.27 -8.06 -4.69
C PHE A 18 3.07 -8.09 -6.22
N ALA A 19 3.82 -7.28 -6.96
CA ALA A 19 3.76 -7.26 -8.43
C ALA A 19 4.18 -8.59 -9.07
N ASP A 20 5.01 -9.38 -8.40
CA ASP A 20 5.53 -10.65 -8.92
C ASP A 20 4.52 -11.82 -8.77
N LEU A 21 3.33 -11.56 -8.20
CA LEU A 21 2.30 -12.58 -7.96
C LEU A 21 2.01 -13.43 -9.19
N GLY A 22 1.88 -12.82 -10.36
CA GLY A 22 1.59 -13.52 -11.61
C GLY A 22 2.72 -14.47 -12.02
N GLU A 23 3.97 -14.00 -11.96
CA GLU A 23 5.15 -14.80 -12.27
C GLU A 23 5.34 -15.97 -11.30
N VAL A 24 5.13 -15.72 -10.00
CA VAL A 24 5.18 -16.76 -8.96
C VAL A 24 4.09 -17.81 -9.24
N ALA A 25 2.86 -17.40 -9.53
CA ALA A 25 1.77 -18.32 -9.82
C ALA A 25 2.03 -19.16 -11.10
N GLN A 26 2.62 -18.56 -12.13
CA GLN A 26 3.02 -19.27 -13.36
C GLN A 26 4.12 -20.30 -13.07
N ARG A 27 5.18 -19.90 -12.36
CA ARG A 27 6.31 -20.79 -12.00
C ARG A 27 5.88 -21.97 -11.16
N LEU A 28 4.90 -21.77 -10.26
CA LEU A 28 4.32 -22.83 -9.45
C LEU A 28 3.25 -23.66 -10.18
N GLY A 29 2.90 -23.33 -11.43
CA GLY A 29 1.89 -24.04 -12.21
C GLY A 29 0.45 -23.89 -11.69
N VAL A 30 0.17 -22.84 -10.91
CA VAL A 30 -1.14 -22.58 -10.29
C VAL A 30 -1.87 -21.37 -10.89
N HIS A 31 -1.30 -20.72 -11.89
CA HIS A 31 -1.92 -19.58 -12.58
C HIS A 31 -3.28 -19.97 -13.20
N GLY A 32 -4.29 -19.16 -12.96
CA GLY A 32 -5.68 -19.43 -13.38
C GLY A 32 -6.40 -20.51 -12.56
N ARG A 33 -5.76 -21.04 -11.50
CA ARG A 33 -6.28 -22.18 -10.70
C ARG A 33 -6.39 -21.85 -9.20
N LEU A 34 -6.02 -20.66 -8.77
CA LEU A 34 -6.07 -20.28 -7.36
C LEU A 34 -7.52 -20.11 -6.90
N ALA A 35 -7.91 -20.83 -5.87
CA ALA A 35 -9.24 -20.71 -5.24
C ALA A 35 -9.39 -19.41 -4.45
N GLY A 36 -8.29 -18.83 -3.98
CA GLY A 36 -8.29 -17.57 -3.26
C GLY A 36 -6.91 -16.93 -3.20
N ILE A 37 -6.90 -15.60 -3.12
CA ILE A 37 -5.72 -14.75 -2.93
C ILE A 37 -6.04 -13.77 -1.81
N LEU A 38 -5.17 -13.69 -0.79
CA LEU A 38 -5.21 -12.69 0.26
C LEU A 38 -4.02 -11.75 0.09
N LEU A 39 -4.30 -10.45 -0.04
CA LEU A 39 -3.31 -9.39 0.01
C LEU A 39 -3.48 -8.62 1.32
N ASP A 40 -2.53 -8.76 2.24
CA ASP A 40 -2.42 -7.96 3.46
C ASP A 40 -1.34 -6.90 3.20
N VAL A 41 -1.79 -5.68 2.80
CA VAL A 41 -0.89 -4.66 2.25
C VAL A 41 -0.34 -3.73 3.33
N GLY A 42 0.73 -3.00 2.98
CA GLY A 42 1.40 -2.05 3.86
C GLY A 42 2.62 -2.64 4.57
N VAL A 43 2.91 -2.14 5.77
CA VAL A 43 4.11 -2.51 6.56
C VAL A 43 3.78 -3.47 7.68
N SER A 44 4.64 -4.43 7.90
CA SER A 44 4.50 -5.39 9.00
C SER A 44 4.86 -4.75 10.36
N SER A 45 4.33 -5.34 11.44
CA SER A 45 4.67 -4.91 12.79
C SER A 45 6.18 -4.93 13.07
N PRO A 46 6.93 -5.98 12.71
CA PRO A 46 8.39 -5.97 12.87
C PRO A 46 9.10 -4.81 12.17
N GLN A 47 8.64 -4.40 10.96
CA GLN A 47 9.21 -3.24 10.27
C GLN A 47 8.99 -1.93 11.02
N LEU A 48 7.84 -1.76 11.69
CA LEU A 48 7.52 -0.57 12.48
C LEU A 48 8.21 -0.57 13.84
N ASP A 49 8.42 -1.75 14.45
CA ASP A 49 8.97 -1.89 15.79
C ASP A 49 10.50 -1.86 15.81
N ASP A 50 11.15 -2.22 14.71
CA ASP A 50 12.59 -2.14 14.53
C ASP A 50 12.99 -0.72 14.11
N ALA A 51 13.64 0.01 15.02
CA ALA A 51 14.11 1.38 14.76
C ALA A 51 15.12 1.43 13.62
N GLU A 52 15.94 0.38 13.42
CA GLU A 52 16.95 0.32 12.36
C GLU A 52 16.36 0.28 10.94
N ARG A 53 15.06 -0.04 10.82
CA ARG A 53 14.34 -0.02 9.56
C ARG A 53 13.83 1.37 9.16
N GLY A 54 13.78 2.32 10.07
CA GLY A 54 13.43 3.73 9.80
C GLY A 54 11.98 4.02 9.43
N PHE A 55 11.05 3.07 9.56
CA PHE A 55 9.63 3.27 9.21
C PHE A 55 8.85 4.11 10.22
N SER A 56 9.34 4.18 11.47
CA SER A 56 8.68 4.86 12.57
C SER A 56 9.61 5.91 13.17
N PHE A 57 9.03 6.97 13.69
CA PHE A 57 9.72 8.00 14.48
C PHE A 57 9.40 7.88 15.99
N MET A 58 8.71 6.83 16.41
CA MET A 58 8.46 6.57 17.84
C MET A 58 9.72 6.16 18.58
N ARG A 59 10.68 5.59 17.87
CA ARG A 59 12.05 5.34 18.30
C ARG A 59 12.98 5.91 17.25
N ASP A 60 14.08 6.52 17.68
CA ASP A 60 15.04 7.08 16.75
C ASP A 60 15.86 5.98 16.07
N GLY A 61 15.98 6.07 14.77
CA GLY A 61 16.74 5.15 13.93
C GLY A 61 17.22 5.81 12.65
N PRO A 62 17.99 5.10 11.82
CA PRO A 62 18.38 5.56 10.48
C PRO A 62 17.13 5.90 9.66
N LEU A 63 17.18 6.95 8.88
CA LEU A 63 16.08 7.35 8.00
C LEU A 63 16.16 6.52 6.68
N ASP A 64 15.77 5.22 6.76
CA ASP A 64 15.85 4.28 5.64
C ASP A 64 14.51 4.10 4.92
N MET A 65 13.52 3.50 5.54
CA MET A 65 12.16 3.23 5.03
C MET A 65 12.08 2.26 3.83
N ARG A 66 13.14 1.60 3.40
CA ARG A 66 13.06 0.59 2.33
C ARG A 66 12.46 -0.72 2.85
N MET A 67 11.50 -1.29 2.14
CA MET A 67 10.98 -2.62 2.44
C MET A 67 12.03 -3.70 2.15
N ASP A 68 12.72 -3.57 1.03
CA ASP A 68 13.91 -4.34 0.69
C ASP A 68 15.18 -3.48 0.87
N PRO A 69 15.98 -3.70 1.92
CA PRO A 69 17.17 -2.89 2.18
C PRO A 69 18.28 -3.09 1.13
N ASP A 70 18.19 -4.14 0.32
CA ASP A 70 19.18 -4.46 -0.71
C ASP A 70 18.93 -3.70 -2.02
N SER A 71 17.79 -2.98 -2.13
CA SER A 71 17.40 -2.28 -3.36
C SER A 71 17.00 -0.82 -3.12
N GLY A 72 17.07 -0.01 -4.18
CA GLY A 72 16.63 1.38 -4.16
C GLY A 72 17.50 2.30 -3.30
N ILE A 73 16.96 3.48 -2.99
CA ILE A 73 17.61 4.52 -2.17
C ILE A 73 16.86 4.68 -0.84
N SER A 74 17.59 5.01 0.22
CA SER A 74 17.01 5.30 1.53
C SER A 74 16.21 6.61 1.54
N ALA A 75 15.33 6.78 2.54
CA ALA A 75 14.62 8.04 2.74
C ALA A 75 15.59 9.23 2.95
N ALA A 76 16.69 9.02 3.67
CA ALA A 76 17.72 10.04 3.83
C ALA A 76 18.33 10.45 2.49
N GLN A 77 18.69 9.51 1.63
CA GLN A 77 19.22 9.77 0.30
C GLN A 77 18.20 10.48 -0.60
N TRP A 78 16.95 10.03 -0.57
CA TRP A 78 15.85 10.66 -1.31
C TRP A 78 15.65 12.11 -0.87
N ILE A 79 15.58 12.39 0.43
CA ILE A 79 15.45 13.73 0.99
C ILE A 79 16.64 14.61 0.59
N ALA A 80 17.86 14.05 0.58
CA ALA A 80 19.06 14.80 0.26
C ALA A 80 19.07 15.35 -1.18
N GLN A 81 18.51 14.63 -2.14
CA GLN A 81 18.61 14.93 -3.57
C GLN A 81 17.32 15.47 -4.22
N THR A 82 16.15 15.18 -3.65
CA THR A 82 14.85 15.51 -4.26
C THR A 82 14.58 17.02 -4.23
N SER A 83 14.02 17.55 -5.31
CA SER A 83 13.62 18.96 -5.39
C SER A 83 12.47 19.29 -4.44
N GLU A 84 12.37 20.56 -3.98
CA GLU A 84 11.23 21.03 -3.14
C GLU A 84 9.89 20.72 -3.80
N ARG A 85 9.80 20.97 -5.12
CA ARG A 85 8.56 20.75 -5.89
C ARG A 85 8.13 19.29 -5.89
N GLU A 86 9.05 18.39 -6.16
CA GLU A 86 8.79 16.94 -6.18
C GLU A 86 8.45 16.40 -4.80
N MET A 87 9.19 16.82 -3.77
CA MET A 87 8.91 16.45 -2.38
C MET A 87 7.52 16.94 -1.96
N ALA A 88 7.14 18.16 -2.29
CA ALA A 88 5.80 18.69 -2.01
C ALA A 88 4.71 17.92 -2.75
N ASP A 89 4.96 17.48 -4.00
CA ASP A 89 4.02 16.67 -4.75
C ASP A 89 3.84 15.28 -4.11
N VAL A 90 4.93 14.63 -3.69
CA VAL A 90 4.87 13.35 -2.95
C VAL A 90 4.08 13.51 -1.64
N PHE A 91 4.39 14.52 -0.82
CA PHE A 91 3.66 14.76 0.43
C PHE A 91 2.18 15.01 0.19
N LYS A 92 1.83 15.75 -0.85
CA LYS A 92 0.45 16.06 -1.20
C LYS A 92 -0.32 14.85 -1.70
N ARG A 93 0.24 14.10 -2.66
CA ARG A 93 -0.46 13.00 -3.33
C ARG A 93 -0.50 11.73 -2.50
N LEU A 94 0.64 11.37 -1.88
CA LEU A 94 0.79 10.10 -1.16
C LEU A 94 0.58 10.23 0.36
N GLY A 95 0.76 11.43 0.91
CA GLY A 95 0.46 11.71 2.31
C GLY A 95 -0.92 12.35 2.53
N GLU A 96 -1.58 12.79 1.46
CA GLU A 96 -2.78 13.65 1.56
C GLU A 96 -2.51 14.87 2.48
N GLU A 97 -1.24 15.38 2.44
CA GLU A 97 -0.77 16.43 3.32
C GLU A 97 -1.19 17.82 2.83
N ARG A 98 -1.94 18.51 3.65
CA ARG A 98 -2.48 19.84 3.32
C ARG A 98 -1.39 20.91 3.21
N PHE A 99 -0.35 20.81 4.05
CA PHE A 99 0.74 21.79 4.14
C PHE A 99 2.02 21.32 3.43
N ALA A 100 1.88 20.44 2.45
CA ALA A 100 2.96 19.77 1.73
C ALA A 100 4.08 20.69 1.26
N ARG A 101 3.74 21.85 0.65
CA ARG A 101 4.75 22.83 0.18
C ARG A 101 5.57 23.41 1.32
N ARG A 102 4.93 23.76 2.43
CA ARG A 102 5.59 24.31 3.60
C ARG A 102 6.54 23.29 4.25
N LEU A 103 6.08 22.04 4.37
CA LEU A 103 6.90 20.96 4.91
C LEU A 103 8.10 20.65 4.00
N ALA A 104 7.89 20.56 2.69
CA ALA A 104 8.96 20.33 1.73
C ALA A 104 10.02 21.45 1.77
N ARG A 105 9.60 22.72 1.82
CA ARG A 105 10.51 23.86 1.97
C ARG A 105 11.35 23.75 3.23
N ALA A 106 10.74 23.47 4.39
CA ALA A 106 11.45 23.32 5.65
C ALA A 106 12.53 22.22 5.58
N VAL A 107 12.21 21.09 4.92
CA VAL A 107 13.17 20.01 4.71
C VAL A 107 14.32 20.45 3.82
N VAL A 108 14.04 21.16 2.73
CA VAL A 108 15.07 21.65 1.78
C VAL A 108 15.96 22.70 2.43
N GLU A 109 15.42 23.63 3.22
CA GLU A 109 16.18 24.62 3.99
C GLU A 109 17.08 23.92 5.02
N ARG A 110 16.55 23.01 5.82
CA ARG A 110 17.31 22.31 6.88
C ARG A 110 18.44 21.45 6.33
N ARG A 111 18.26 20.75 5.20
CA ARG A 111 19.29 19.90 4.61
C ARG A 111 20.50 20.70 4.07
N GLN A 112 20.34 22.02 3.80
CA GLN A 112 21.45 22.89 3.42
C GLN A 112 22.41 23.18 4.58
N GLU A 113 21.91 23.10 5.82
CA GLU A 113 22.72 23.29 7.02
C GLU A 113 23.44 21.99 7.42
N ALA A 114 22.72 20.88 7.42
CA ALA A 114 23.26 19.54 7.69
C ALA A 114 22.36 18.44 7.10
N PRO A 115 22.91 17.27 6.72
CA PRO A 115 22.13 16.12 6.27
C PRO A 115 21.10 15.69 7.31
N ILE A 116 19.90 15.30 6.84
CA ILE A 116 18.85 14.71 7.69
C ILE A 116 18.95 13.20 7.54
N THR A 117 19.41 12.52 8.59
CA THR A 117 19.74 11.09 8.53
C THR A 117 18.99 10.24 9.55
N ARG A 118 18.25 10.86 10.49
CA ARG A 118 17.56 10.19 11.57
C ARG A 118 16.04 10.43 11.52
N THR A 119 15.29 9.45 11.97
CA THR A 119 13.83 9.51 11.94
C THR A 119 13.26 10.60 12.85
N VAL A 120 13.78 10.72 14.07
CA VAL A 120 13.33 11.74 15.03
C VAL A 120 13.70 13.14 14.55
N GLU A 121 14.88 13.33 13.94
CA GLU A 121 15.30 14.61 13.36
C GLU A 121 14.29 15.11 12.31
N LEU A 122 13.91 14.24 11.36
CA LEU A 122 12.90 14.57 10.37
C LEU A 122 11.53 14.84 11.02
N ALA A 123 11.12 14.03 11.97
CA ALA A 123 9.82 14.15 12.63
C ALA A 123 9.68 15.48 13.39
N GLU A 124 10.69 15.90 14.14
CA GLU A 124 10.69 17.17 14.89
C GLU A 124 10.74 18.38 13.93
N LEU A 125 11.50 18.29 12.85
CA LEU A 125 11.51 19.32 11.81
C LEU A 125 10.10 19.51 11.21
N LEU A 126 9.47 18.42 10.79
CA LEU A 126 8.12 18.45 10.21
C LEU A 126 7.08 18.96 11.21
N LYS A 127 7.19 18.56 12.47
CA LYS A 127 6.34 19.01 13.57
C LYS A 127 6.45 20.52 13.78
N THR A 128 7.66 21.05 13.80
CA THR A 128 7.92 22.49 13.98
C THR A 128 7.41 23.31 12.77
N ALA A 129 7.59 22.78 11.56
CA ALA A 129 7.13 23.44 10.35
C ALA A 129 5.61 23.39 10.14
N HIS A 130 4.91 22.43 10.78
CA HIS A 130 3.48 22.21 10.56
C HIS A 130 2.63 23.26 11.29
N PRO A 131 1.78 24.06 10.59
CA PRO A 131 1.10 25.20 11.19
C PRO A 131 -0.14 24.83 12.02
N ALA A 132 -0.68 23.61 11.85
CA ALA A 132 -1.91 23.19 12.52
C ALA A 132 -1.87 21.67 12.77
N TRP A 133 -2.13 21.26 14.03
CA TRP A 133 -2.11 19.86 14.44
C TRP A 133 -3.51 19.26 14.48
N GLU A 134 -3.64 18.06 13.95
CA GLU A 134 -4.87 17.26 14.14
C GLU A 134 -4.78 16.55 15.50
N LYS A 135 -5.85 16.63 16.30
CA LYS A 135 -5.92 15.94 17.60
C LYS A 135 -5.74 14.43 17.39
N GLY A 136 -4.77 13.84 18.10
CA GLY A 136 -4.50 12.39 18.07
C GLY A 136 -3.64 11.90 16.90
N LYS A 137 -3.09 12.82 16.06
CA LYS A 137 -2.13 12.44 15.01
C LYS A 137 -0.89 13.32 15.08
N HIS A 138 0.28 12.68 15.05
CA HIS A 138 1.52 13.42 14.96
C HIS A 138 1.66 14.10 13.60
N PRO A 139 2.09 15.38 13.51
CA PRO A 139 2.19 16.13 12.25
C PRO A 139 3.06 15.47 11.17
N ALA A 140 4.09 14.73 11.57
CA ALA A 140 4.97 14.03 10.63
C ALA A 140 4.35 12.77 10.00
N THR A 141 3.25 12.22 10.55
CA THR A 141 2.70 10.92 10.14
C THR A 141 2.41 10.85 8.65
N ARG A 142 1.78 11.89 8.09
CA ARG A 142 1.43 11.92 6.66
C ARG A 142 2.65 12.01 5.74
N ALA A 143 3.67 12.77 6.14
CA ALA A 143 4.90 12.90 5.37
C ALA A 143 5.72 11.59 5.41
N PHE A 144 5.82 10.93 6.58
CA PHE A 144 6.45 9.60 6.69
C PHE A 144 5.73 8.57 5.84
N GLN A 145 4.40 8.52 5.89
CA GLN A 145 3.61 7.66 5.01
C GLN A 145 3.88 7.96 3.53
N ALA A 146 3.93 9.23 3.13
CA ALA A 146 4.18 9.63 1.76
C ALA A 146 5.55 9.18 1.25
N ILE A 147 6.60 9.38 2.04
CA ILE A 147 7.96 8.95 1.71
C ILE A 147 8.00 7.43 1.56
N ARG A 148 7.43 6.69 2.51
CA ARG A 148 7.36 5.23 2.51
C ARG A 148 6.69 4.68 1.24
N ILE A 149 5.49 5.17 0.94
CA ILE A 149 4.72 4.77 -0.25
C ILE A 149 5.51 5.07 -1.53
N HIS A 150 6.18 6.22 -1.59
CA HIS A 150 6.96 6.64 -2.75
C HIS A 150 8.18 5.75 -2.97
N LEU A 151 8.99 5.54 -1.93
CA LEU A 151 10.23 4.77 -2.03
C LEU A 151 10.01 3.31 -2.38
N ASN A 152 8.92 2.75 -1.91
CA ASN A 152 8.61 1.33 -2.11
C ASN A 152 7.61 1.09 -3.25
N ASP A 153 7.21 2.12 -4.00
CA ASP A 153 6.18 2.03 -5.06
C ASP A 153 4.94 1.24 -4.62
N GLU A 154 4.50 1.44 -3.35
CA GLU A 154 3.47 0.59 -2.73
C GLU A 154 2.17 0.56 -3.53
N LEU A 155 1.72 1.70 -4.05
CA LEU A 155 0.48 1.76 -4.84
C LEU A 155 0.65 1.14 -6.23
N GLY A 156 1.80 1.34 -6.89
CA GLY A 156 2.09 0.69 -8.17
C GLY A 156 2.24 -0.83 -8.02
N GLN A 157 2.88 -1.29 -6.93
CA GLN A 157 2.96 -2.71 -6.60
C GLN A 157 1.55 -3.31 -6.40
N LEU A 158 0.69 -2.62 -5.64
CA LEU A 158 -0.68 -3.07 -5.39
C LEU A 158 -1.50 -3.10 -6.69
N GLU A 159 -1.36 -2.10 -7.56
CA GLU A 159 -2.09 -2.04 -8.83
C GLU A 159 -1.74 -3.24 -9.72
N ARG A 160 -0.44 -3.53 -9.88
CA ARG A 160 0.03 -4.71 -10.64
C ARG A 160 -0.41 -6.01 -10.00
N ALA A 161 -0.36 -6.10 -8.66
CA ALA A 161 -0.81 -7.29 -7.93
C ALA A 161 -2.30 -7.57 -8.11
N LEU A 162 -3.14 -6.54 -8.15
CA LEU A 162 -4.59 -6.70 -8.37
C LEU A 162 -4.91 -7.25 -9.76
N ASP A 163 -4.23 -6.76 -10.81
CA ASP A 163 -4.42 -7.29 -12.15
C ASP A 163 -3.88 -8.73 -12.25
N ALA A 164 -2.70 -9.01 -11.70
CA ALA A 164 -2.14 -10.37 -11.65
C ALA A 164 -3.02 -11.34 -10.84
N ALA A 165 -3.63 -10.86 -9.74
CA ALA A 165 -4.55 -11.65 -8.94
C ALA A 165 -5.81 -12.05 -9.71
N LEU A 166 -6.36 -11.13 -10.51
CA LEU A 166 -7.51 -11.43 -11.34
C LEU A 166 -7.20 -12.55 -12.34
N GLU A 167 -6.02 -12.52 -12.96
CA GLU A 167 -5.59 -13.54 -13.92
C GLU A 167 -5.32 -14.89 -13.24
N ALA A 168 -4.63 -14.87 -12.10
CA ALA A 168 -4.22 -16.07 -11.38
C ALA A 168 -5.36 -16.84 -10.69
N LEU A 169 -6.47 -16.17 -10.37
CA LEU A 169 -7.65 -16.81 -9.79
C LEU A 169 -8.35 -17.75 -10.76
N ALA A 170 -8.84 -18.88 -10.26
CA ALA A 170 -9.81 -19.71 -10.93
C ALA A 170 -11.18 -19.00 -11.05
N PRO A 171 -12.07 -19.43 -11.97
CA PRO A 171 -13.48 -19.07 -11.88
C PRO A 171 -14.02 -19.31 -10.48
N ASP A 172 -14.83 -18.42 -9.94
CA ASP A 172 -15.36 -18.39 -8.57
C ASP A 172 -14.31 -18.19 -7.46
N GLY A 173 -13.02 -18.09 -7.79
CA GLY A 173 -11.96 -17.77 -6.85
C GLY A 173 -12.15 -16.40 -6.22
N ARG A 174 -11.69 -16.21 -4.98
CA ARG A 174 -11.88 -15.00 -4.18
C ARG A 174 -10.60 -14.21 -4.03
N LEU A 175 -10.68 -12.92 -4.31
CA LEU A 175 -9.68 -11.94 -3.94
C LEU A 175 -10.10 -11.26 -2.64
N VAL A 176 -9.24 -11.31 -1.62
CA VAL A 176 -9.39 -10.61 -0.35
C VAL A 176 -8.24 -9.61 -0.24
N VAL A 177 -8.54 -8.35 0.04
CA VAL A 177 -7.51 -7.33 0.24
C VAL A 177 -7.79 -6.59 1.54
N ILE A 178 -6.76 -6.50 2.40
CA ILE A 178 -6.77 -5.72 3.64
C ILE A 178 -5.87 -4.51 3.42
N SER A 179 -6.45 -3.31 3.51
CA SER A 179 -5.79 -2.02 3.33
C SER A 179 -5.72 -1.28 4.65
N PHE A 180 -4.67 -0.48 4.89
CA PHE A 180 -4.49 0.26 6.14
C PHE A 180 -4.57 1.78 5.97
N HIS A 181 -4.63 2.29 4.75
CA HIS A 181 -4.85 3.72 4.50
C HIS A 181 -5.77 3.99 3.29
N SER A 182 -6.25 5.23 3.21
CA SER A 182 -7.25 5.69 2.26
C SER A 182 -6.88 5.50 0.79
N LEU A 183 -5.60 5.61 0.44
CA LEU A 183 -5.14 5.49 -0.95
C LEU A 183 -5.22 4.04 -1.43
N GLU A 184 -4.77 3.09 -0.60
CA GLU A 184 -4.91 1.65 -0.89
C GLU A 184 -6.39 1.26 -1.04
N ASP A 185 -7.21 1.58 -0.03
CA ASP A 185 -8.64 1.25 -0.06
C ASP A 185 -9.35 1.84 -1.28
N ARG A 186 -9.00 3.07 -1.67
CA ARG A 186 -9.54 3.74 -2.85
C ARG A 186 -9.15 3.02 -4.14
N LEU A 187 -7.89 2.56 -4.25
CA LEU A 187 -7.39 1.80 -5.38
C LEU A 187 -8.12 0.46 -5.50
N VAL A 188 -8.17 -0.33 -4.44
CA VAL A 188 -8.87 -1.62 -4.39
C VAL A 188 -10.36 -1.46 -4.70
N LYS A 189 -11.02 -0.46 -4.08
CA LYS A 189 -12.44 -0.17 -4.33
C LYS A 189 -12.68 0.17 -5.80
N ARG A 190 -11.81 0.97 -6.41
CA ARG A 190 -11.89 1.34 -7.82
C ARG A 190 -11.74 0.11 -8.69
N PHE A 191 -10.68 -0.68 -8.45
CA PHE A 191 -10.42 -1.91 -9.20
C PHE A 191 -11.63 -2.84 -9.19
N ILE A 192 -12.16 -3.21 -8.02
CA ILE A 192 -13.32 -4.11 -7.89
C ILE A 192 -14.54 -3.53 -8.59
N ARG A 193 -14.81 -2.23 -8.40
CA ARG A 193 -15.94 -1.56 -9.06
C ARG A 193 -15.81 -1.61 -10.59
N ASP A 194 -14.62 -1.35 -11.10
CA ASP A 194 -14.39 -1.24 -12.54
C ASP A 194 -14.48 -2.63 -13.21
N LYS A 195 -13.92 -3.66 -12.57
CA LYS A 195 -14.06 -5.06 -13.04
C LYS A 195 -15.50 -5.60 -12.90
N ALA A 196 -16.28 -5.10 -11.93
CA ALA A 196 -17.69 -5.48 -11.75
C ALA A 196 -18.64 -4.73 -12.70
N ARG A 197 -18.26 -3.56 -13.20
CA ARG A 197 -19.05 -2.82 -14.19
C ARG A 197 -18.86 -3.34 -15.60
N GLY A 198 -17.73 -3.99 -15.87
CA GLY A 198 -17.37 -4.44 -17.22
C GLY A 198 -16.86 -3.28 -18.09
N ASP A 199 -16.71 -3.53 -19.36
CA ASP A 199 -16.04 -2.72 -20.38
C ASP A 199 -16.16 -1.21 -20.24
N GLN A 200 -15.17 -0.60 -19.60
CA GLN A 200 -15.13 0.86 -19.34
C GLN A 200 -14.52 1.66 -20.51
N HIS A 201 -14.02 0.98 -21.52
CA HIS A 201 -13.37 1.60 -22.68
C HIS A 201 -14.35 2.10 -23.73
N LEU A 202 -15.64 1.86 -23.53
CA LEU A 202 -16.67 2.27 -24.47
C LEU A 202 -17.15 3.70 -24.20
N PRO A 203 -17.45 4.49 -25.24
CA PRO A 203 -17.97 5.84 -25.09
C PRO A 203 -19.24 5.85 -24.22
N ARG A 204 -19.30 6.78 -23.27
CA ARG A 204 -20.42 6.90 -22.29
C ARG A 204 -21.82 7.03 -22.93
N HIS A 205 -21.89 7.29 -24.21
CA HIS A 205 -23.12 7.52 -24.96
C HIS A 205 -23.55 6.31 -25.82
N MET A 206 -22.79 5.20 -25.78
CA MET A 206 -23.16 4.01 -26.53
C MET A 206 -24.05 3.13 -25.65
N PRO A 207 -25.35 2.94 -26.01
CA PRO A 207 -26.21 2.01 -25.29
C PRO A 207 -25.74 0.59 -25.57
N LEU A 208 -25.15 -0.06 -24.56
CA LEU A 208 -24.78 -1.45 -24.61
C LEU A 208 -25.94 -2.32 -24.16
N ARG A 209 -26.13 -3.44 -24.79
CA ARG A 209 -26.98 -4.51 -24.28
C ARG A 209 -26.24 -5.22 -23.13
N GLU A 210 -26.99 -5.79 -22.21
CA GLU A 210 -26.42 -6.44 -21.01
C GLU A 210 -25.52 -7.63 -21.38
N ASP A 211 -25.82 -8.34 -22.47
CA ASP A 211 -25.03 -9.43 -23.06
C ASP A 211 -23.68 -8.97 -23.66
N GLN A 212 -23.50 -7.69 -23.90
CA GLN A 212 -22.25 -7.09 -24.40
C GLN A 212 -21.33 -6.59 -23.29
N ILE A 213 -21.74 -6.68 -22.02
CA ILE A 213 -20.95 -6.19 -20.88
C ILE A 213 -20.17 -7.34 -20.26
N HIS A 214 -18.86 -7.38 -20.50
CA HIS A 214 -17.99 -8.42 -19.91
C HIS A 214 -17.54 -8.02 -18.51
N ARG A 215 -18.24 -8.54 -17.50
CA ARG A 215 -17.87 -8.39 -16.10
C ARG A 215 -16.89 -9.50 -15.72
N SER A 216 -15.76 -9.14 -15.13
CA SER A 216 -14.73 -10.11 -14.72
C SER A 216 -14.75 -10.41 -13.21
N MET A 217 -15.36 -9.55 -12.39
CA MET A 217 -15.48 -9.74 -10.95
C MET A 217 -16.86 -9.33 -10.44
N ALA A 218 -17.24 -9.90 -9.30
CA ALA A 218 -18.37 -9.44 -8.50
C ALA A 218 -17.91 -9.13 -7.06
N PRO A 219 -18.30 -7.98 -6.46
CA PRO A 219 -18.01 -7.70 -5.06
C PRO A 219 -18.77 -8.69 -4.17
N VAL A 220 -18.12 -9.13 -3.08
CA VAL A 220 -18.72 -10.02 -2.08
C VAL A 220 -18.94 -9.20 -0.80
N GLY A 221 -20.19 -8.85 -0.53
CA GLY A 221 -20.56 -8.05 0.62
C GLY A 221 -20.08 -6.59 0.54
N LYS A 222 -20.06 -5.93 1.69
CA LYS A 222 -19.56 -4.57 1.89
C LYS A 222 -18.13 -4.61 2.42
N ALA A 223 -17.45 -3.45 2.44
CA ALA A 223 -16.18 -3.32 3.14
C ALA A 223 -16.36 -3.66 4.63
N VAL A 224 -15.47 -4.51 5.17
CA VAL A 224 -15.44 -4.90 6.57
C VAL A 224 -14.36 -4.09 7.28
N ARG A 225 -14.67 -3.64 8.49
CA ARG A 225 -13.74 -2.93 9.38
C ARG A 225 -13.60 -3.72 10.67
N PRO A 226 -12.48 -3.57 11.39
CA PRO A 226 -12.32 -4.19 12.70
C PRO A 226 -13.41 -3.69 13.66
N ASP A 227 -13.83 -4.54 14.55
CA ASP A 227 -14.66 -4.16 15.69
C ASP A 227 -13.82 -3.61 16.85
N ASP A 228 -14.50 -3.16 17.92
CA ASP A 228 -13.82 -2.59 19.08
C ASP A 228 -12.95 -3.65 19.77
N ARG A 229 -13.40 -4.91 19.83
CA ARG A 229 -12.64 -6.01 20.46
C ARG A 229 -11.34 -6.29 19.69
N GLU A 230 -11.38 -6.32 18.36
CA GLU A 230 -10.17 -6.49 17.55
C GLU A 230 -9.22 -5.30 17.72
N THR A 231 -9.77 -4.08 17.77
CA THR A 231 -8.99 -2.85 17.93
C THR A 231 -8.33 -2.77 19.33
N ASP A 232 -9.00 -3.26 20.36
CA ASP A 232 -8.46 -3.33 21.74
C ASP A 232 -7.31 -4.33 21.83
N LEU A 233 -7.41 -5.45 21.11
CA LEU A 233 -6.34 -6.47 21.07
C LEU A 233 -5.18 -6.07 20.17
N ASN A 234 -5.46 -5.36 19.07
CA ASN A 234 -4.49 -4.90 18.10
C ASN A 234 -4.81 -3.49 17.61
N ILE A 235 -4.26 -2.49 18.26
CA ILE A 235 -4.46 -1.08 17.92
C ILE A 235 -4.09 -0.75 16.45
N ARG A 236 -3.23 -1.54 15.82
CA ARG A 236 -2.83 -1.37 14.43
C ARG A 236 -3.93 -1.77 13.45
N ALA A 237 -4.84 -2.64 13.85
CA ALA A 237 -6.02 -3.00 13.06
C ALA A 237 -7.01 -1.84 12.89
N ARG A 238 -6.98 -0.80 13.75
CA ARG A 238 -7.94 0.30 13.75
C ARG A 238 -8.19 0.92 12.37
N SER A 239 -7.20 0.97 11.52
CA SER A 239 -7.30 1.57 10.17
C SER A 239 -7.59 0.54 9.08
N ALA A 240 -7.66 -0.74 9.41
CA ALA A 240 -7.85 -1.81 8.45
C ALA A 240 -9.21 -1.71 7.76
N VAL A 241 -9.21 -1.97 6.46
CA VAL A 241 -10.42 -2.09 5.64
C VAL A 241 -10.25 -3.31 4.75
N MET A 242 -11.05 -4.35 4.97
CA MET A 242 -11.07 -5.54 4.13
C MET A 242 -12.12 -5.43 3.05
N ARG A 243 -11.75 -5.75 1.80
CA ARG A 243 -12.65 -5.92 0.67
C ARG A 243 -12.49 -7.28 0.04
N VAL A 244 -13.62 -7.84 -0.39
CA VAL A 244 -13.68 -9.16 -1.02
C VAL A 244 -14.36 -9.04 -2.37
N ALA A 245 -13.80 -9.70 -3.38
CA ALA A 245 -14.43 -9.87 -4.67
C ALA A 245 -14.25 -11.31 -5.16
N ARG A 246 -15.18 -11.76 -5.99
CA ARG A 246 -15.16 -13.08 -6.62
C ARG A 246 -14.89 -12.91 -8.13
N LYS A 247 -13.98 -13.70 -8.69
CA LYS A 247 -13.80 -13.77 -10.15
C LYS A 247 -15.02 -14.44 -10.77
N LEU A 248 -15.53 -13.84 -11.84
CA LEU A 248 -16.61 -14.45 -12.62
C LEU A 248 -16.01 -15.40 -13.67
N GLY A 249 -16.69 -16.52 -13.90
CA GLY A 249 -16.40 -17.36 -15.08
C GLY A 249 -16.73 -16.59 -16.35
N GLN A 250 -16.00 -16.84 -17.42
CA GLN A 250 -16.46 -16.43 -18.74
C GLN A 250 -17.69 -17.30 -19.05
N GLU A 251 -18.85 -16.70 -19.26
CA GLU A 251 -19.94 -17.40 -19.90
C GLU A 251 -19.49 -17.74 -21.32
N VAL A 252 -19.46 -19.05 -21.63
CA VAL A 252 -19.09 -19.58 -22.93
C VAL A 252 -20.25 -19.37 -23.90
#